data_564007d5161e36df855d2987498aee82
#
_entry.id   564007d5161e36df855d2987498aee82
#
_cell.length_a   1.000
_cell.length_b   1.000
_cell.length_c   1.000
_cell.angle_alpha   90.00
_cell.angle_beta   90.00
_cell.angle_gamma   90.00
#
_symmetry.space_group_name_H-M   'P 1'
#
loop_
_entity.id
_entity.type
_entity.pdbx_description
1 polymer ?
#
loop_
_entity_poly.entity_id
_entity_poly.type
_entity_poly.pdbx_seq_one_letter_code
_entity_poly.pdbx_strand_id
1 'polypeptide(L)'
;MPPPFPRWLGDIGGTNARFGWQASEDSAITDVHVLPCAEYESLHDAASAYLKLIDRAAPPSAAFGIANPVFGDAIAMTNHHWRFSINDLRQQLGLERLLLINDFTALALALTHLPASVKRAVGGADAVAAPDAAIGLIGPGTGLGVSGLLPLGYQNKWIPISGEGGHVTLSATTQAEFDVIKQLQKRYGHVSGERIISGTGLVDLYHALGELHGGTAREITTPAQVWERAIAEPNSRANEAIDLFCGFLGTAAGNLALILGARGGIYIGGGIIPRMAERFDQSPFRERFEAKGRFKDYLKKIPTWVITSPVSPALQGASQALSLGIW
;
A
#
# COMPACT_ATOMS: atom_id res chain seq x y z
N MET A 1 17.69 6.86 -23.11
CA MET A 1 18.63 6.22 -22.18
C MET A 1 18.06 6.36 -20.78
N PRO A 2 18.22 5.37 -19.89
CA PRO A 2 17.83 5.55 -18.49
C PRO A 2 18.58 6.71 -17.87
N PRO A 3 17.98 7.44 -16.92
CA PRO A 3 18.63 8.56 -16.25
C PRO A 3 19.92 8.12 -15.55
N PRO A 4 20.94 8.97 -15.52
CA PRO A 4 22.23 8.64 -14.94
C PRO A 4 22.15 8.43 -13.42
N PHE A 5 23.15 7.74 -12.89
CA PHE A 5 23.42 7.66 -11.46
C PHE A 5 24.41 8.80 -11.05
N PRO A 6 24.46 9.19 -9.78
CA PRO A 6 23.65 8.65 -8.68
C PRO A 6 22.18 9.09 -8.77
N ARG A 7 21.31 8.35 -8.03
CA ARG A 7 19.87 8.62 -7.94
C ARG A 7 19.47 8.96 -6.52
N TRP A 8 18.63 9.96 -6.39
CA TRP A 8 17.98 10.30 -5.14
C TRP A 8 16.55 9.75 -5.12
N LEU A 9 16.25 8.96 -4.11
CA LEU A 9 15.00 8.21 -4.01
C LEU A 9 14.19 8.69 -2.82
N GLY A 10 12.87 8.75 -2.98
CA GLY A 10 11.95 9.19 -1.92
C GLY A 10 10.73 8.27 -1.80
N ASP A 11 10.26 8.10 -0.56
CA ASP A 11 8.98 7.48 -0.20
C ASP A 11 8.29 8.45 0.78
N ILE A 12 7.34 9.21 0.26
CA ILE A 12 6.76 10.40 0.90
C ILE A 12 5.32 10.11 1.31
N GLY A 13 5.16 9.81 2.60
CA GLY A 13 3.84 9.65 3.22
C GLY A 13 3.29 10.95 3.82
N GLY A 14 2.13 10.89 4.44
CA GLY A 14 1.54 12.03 5.15
C GLY A 14 2.21 12.35 6.49
N THR A 15 2.91 11.38 7.09
CA THR A 15 3.57 11.54 8.41
C THR A 15 5.08 11.62 8.29
N ASN A 16 5.67 10.82 7.40
CA ASN A 16 7.11 10.70 7.24
C ASN A 16 7.50 10.80 5.77
N ALA A 17 8.60 11.51 5.51
CA ALA A 17 9.33 11.50 4.24
C ALA A 17 10.60 10.65 4.43
N ARG A 18 10.68 9.53 3.71
CA ARG A 18 11.87 8.68 3.70
C ARG A 18 12.65 8.94 2.43
N PHE A 19 13.94 9.21 2.58
CA PHE A 19 14.85 9.39 1.45
C PHE A 19 15.96 8.37 1.48
N GLY A 20 16.56 8.11 0.31
CA GLY A 20 17.70 7.21 0.16
C GLY A 20 18.54 7.59 -1.07
N TRP A 21 19.77 7.11 -1.09
CA TRP A 21 20.75 7.36 -2.12
C TRP A 21 21.18 6.08 -2.80
N GLN A 22 21.22 6.07 -4.13
CA GLN A 22 21.72 4.95 -4.92
C GLN A 22 22.85 5.44 -5.83
N ALA A 23 24.06 4.95 -5.60
CA ALA A 23 25.26 5.42 -6.28
C ALA A 23 25.41 4.88 -7.72
N SER A 24 24.95 3.63 -7.96
CA SER A 24 24.98 2.97 -9.27
C SER A 24 23.83 1.98 -9.41
N GLU A 25 23.62 1.40 -10.58
CA GLU A 25 22.55 0.44 -10.86
C GLU A 25 22.60 -0.78 -9.92
N ASP A 26 23.80 -1.31 -9.71
CA ASP A 26 24.00 -2.53 -8.90
C ASP A 26 24.26 -2.23 -7.40
N SER A 27 24.32 -0.94 -7.01
CA SER A 27 24.56 -0.60 -5.61
C SER A 27 23.28 -0.69 -4.78
N ALA A 28 23.45 -1.11 -3.51
CA ALA A 28 22.39 -0.99 -2.52
C ALA A 28 21.98 0.48 -2.33
N ILE A 29 20.75 0.70 -1.90
CA ILE A 29 20.30 2.02 -1.45
C ILE A 29 20.88 2.29 -0.08
N THR A 30 21.63 3.38 0.04
CA THR A 30 22.32 3.80 1.28
C THR A 30 21.76 5.12 1.79
N ASP A 31 22.31 5.61 2.90
CA ASP A 31 21.96 6.91 3.48
C ASP A 31 20.43 7.05 3.66
N VAL A 32 19.77 5.96 4.09
CA VAL A 32 18.32 5.96 4.26
C VAL A 32 17.96 6.69 5.55
N HIS A 33 17.28 7.84 5.41
CA HIS A 33 16.81 8.63 6.54
C HIS A 33 15.30 8.85 6.46
N VAL A 34 14.67 8.89 7.63
CA VAL A 34 13.23 9.17 7.80
C VAL A 34 13.08 10.50 8.51
N LEU A 35 12.44 11.44 7.85
CA LEU A 35 12.20 12.79 8.35
C LEU A 35 10.70 12.96 8.63
N PRO A 36 10.29 13.40 9.86
CA PRO A 36 8.89 13.66 10.15
C PRO A 36 8.39 14.85 9.31
N CYS A 37 7.33 14.65 8.51
CA CYS A 37 6.80 15.70 7.64
C CYS A 37 6.37 16.96 8.42
N ALA A 38 5.89 16.81 9.65
CA ALA A 38 5.44 17.90 10.50
C ALA A 38 6.55 18.89 10.91
N GLU A 39 7.83 18.52 10.76
CA GLU A 39 8.98 19.39 11.08
C GLU A 39 9.37 20.30 9.92
N TYR A 40 8.71 20.18 8.75
CA TYR A 40 9.07 20.91 7.54
C TYR A 40 7.85 21.61 6.93
N GLU A 41 8.03 22.84 6.49
CA GLU A 41 6.96 23.62 5.87
C GLU A 41 6.59 23.10 4.47
N SER A 42 7.57 22.53 3.76
CA SER A 42 7.39 22.01 2.40
C SER A 42 8.18 20.72 2.14
N LEU A 43 7.82 20.00 1.07
CA LEU A 43 8.62 18.89 0.57
C LEU A 43 10.03 19.35 0.16
N HIS A 44 10.18 20.57 -0.38
CA HIS A 44 11.47 21.15 -0.70
C HIS A 44 12.37 21.25 0.54
N ASP A 45 11.82 21.70 1.67
CA ASP A 45 12.60 21.86 2.91
C ASP A 45 13.04 20.52 3.49
N ALA A 46 12.12 19.53 3.53
CA ALA A 46 12.45 18.17 3.95
C ALA A 46 13.53 17.55 3.04
N ALA A 47 13.38 17.71 1.72
CA ALA A 47 14.32 17.20 0.73
C ALA A 47 15.71 17.89 0.87
N SER A 48 15.73 19.20 1.04
CA SER A 48 16.98 19.97 1.26
C SER A 48 17.67 19.59 2.57
N ALA A 49 16.90 19.35 3.63
CA ALA A 49 17.42 18.88 4.91
C ALA A 49 18.08 17.50 4.78
N TYR A 50 17.48 16.58 4.01
CA TYR A 50 18.09 15.28 3.73
C TYR A 50 19.46 15.43 3.04
N LEU A 51 19.59 16.23 1.99
CA LEU A 51 20.87 16.43 1.29
C LEU A 51 21.96 17.01 2.22
N LYS A 52 21.58 17.95 3.08
CA LYS A 52 22.48 18.50 4.11
C LYS A 52 22.91 17.43 5.11
N LEU A 53 21.97 16.55 5.52
CA LEU A 53 22.24 15.48 6.50
C LEU A 53 23.28 14.48 5.98
N ILE A 54 23.24 14.16 4.68
CA ILE A 54 24.19 13.22 4.06
C ILE A 54 25.41 13.90 3.44
N ASP A 55 25.54 15.21 3.57
CA ASP A 55 26.64 16.05 3.02
C ASP A 55 26.86 15.80 1.51
N ARG A 56 25.78 15.88 0.72
CA ARG A 56 25.84 15.68 -0.74
C ARG A 56 25.10 16.76 -1.50
N ALA A 57 25.58 17.08 -2.70
CA ALA A 57 24.86 17.88 -3.66
C ALA A 57 23.71 17.07 -4.29
N ALA A 58 22.70 17.76 -4.82
CA ALA A 58 21.64 17.12 -5.57
C ALA A 58 22.20 16.37 -6.79
N PRO A 59 21.75 15.12 -7.05
CA PRO A 59 22.18 14.37 -8.21
C PRO A 59 21.37 14.83 -9.45
N PRO A 60 21.74 14.41 -10.68
CA PRO A 60 20.98 14.76 -11.86
C PRO A 60 19.53 14.28 -11.83
N SER A 61 19.27 13.14 -11.17
CA SER A 61 17.97 12.47 -11.21
C SER A 61 17.45 12.06 -9.83
N ALA A 62 16.15 12.33 -9.62
CA ALA A 62 15.43 11.86 -8.45
C ALA A 62 14.10 11.20 -8.84
N ALA A 63 13.64 10.25 -8.02
CA ALA A 63 12.30 9.69 -8.09
C ALA A 63 11.70 9.58 -6.69
N PHE A 64 10.50 10.12 -6.52
CA PHE A 64 9.76 10.09 -5.26
C PHE A 64 8.42 9.40 -5.46
N GLY A 65 8.17 8.34 -4.67
CA GLY A 65 6.85 7.78 -4.45
C GLY A 65 6.11 8.65 -3.44
N ILE A 66 4.91 9.11 -3.76
CA ILE A 66 4.11 9.94 -2.85
C ILE A 66 2.76 9.30 -2.56
N ALA A 67 2.27 9.42 -1.32
CA ALA A 67 0.96 8.94 -0.90
C ALA A 67 -0.17 9.84 -1.42
N ASN A 68 -0.23 10.00 -2.75
CA ASN A 68 -1.18 10.85 -3.46
C ASN A 68 -1.30 10.42 -4.92
N PRO A 69 -2.48 10.55 -5.56
CA PRO A 69 -2.58 10.48 -7.01
C PRO A 69 -1.72 11.56 -7.67
N VAL A 70 -1.03 11.21 -8.75
CA VAL A 70 -0.19 12.13 -9.52
C VAL A 70 -0.84 12.38 -10.87
N PHE A 71 -1.50 13.55 -11.00
CA PHE A 71 -2.14 14.00 -12.22
C PHE A 71 -1.65 15.41 -12.58
N GLY A 72 -0.86 15.52 -13.66
CA GLY A 72 -0.29 16.80 -14.07
C GLY A 72 0.79 17.30 -13.12
N ASP A 73 1.02 18.63 -13.11
CA ASP A 73 2.15 19.26 -12.44
C ASP A 73 1.85 19.68 -10.99
N ALA A 74 0.60 20.06 -10.70
CA ALA A 74 0.21 20.55 -9.38
C ALA A 74 -0.18 19.41 -8.44
N ILE A 75 0.53 19.30 -7.34
CA ILE A 75 0.29 18.31 -6.30
C ILE A 75 -0.27 19.00 -5.04
N ALA A 76 -1.34 18.42 -4.49
CA ALA A 76 -1.86 18.76 -3.17
C ALA A 76 -1.98 17.45 -2.38
N MET A 77 -1.14 17.25 -1.37
CA MET A 77 -1.14 16.01 -0.60
C MET A 77 -2.43 15.86 0.21
N THR A 78 -3.06 14.69 0.11
CA THR A 78 -4.35 14.40 0.75
C THR A 78 -4.25 14.40 2.28
N ASN A 79 -3.16 13.85 2.81
CA ASN A 79 -2.97 13.65 4.26
C ASN A 79 -1.88 14.57 4.85
N HIS A 80 -1.55 15.66 4.17
CA HIS A 80 -0.59 16.66 4.63
C HIS A 80 -0.87 18.02 3.98
N HIS A 81 -0.38 19.12 4.59
CA HIS A 81 -0.61 20.47 4.07
C HIS A 81 0.25 20.83 2.84
N TRP A 82 1.22 20.01 2.47
CA TRP A 82 2.13 20.29 1.36
C TRP A 82 1.41 20.41 0.02
N ARG A 83 1.69 21.51 -0.67
CA ARG A 83 1.23 21.80 -2.03
C ARG A 83 2.39 22.33 -2.84
N PHE A 84 2.62 21.81 -4.04
CA PHE A 84 3.74 22.18 -4.87
C PHE A 84 3.50 21.84 -6.35
N SER A 85 4.24 22.51 -7.24
CA SER A 85 4.43 22.13 -8.64
C SER A 85 5.63 21.19 -8.74
N ILE A 86 5.52 20.12 -9.51
CA ILE A 86 6.62 19.17 -9.76
C ILE A 86 7.78 19.90 -10.45
N ASN A 87 7.46 20.75 -11.43
CA ASN A 87 8.46 21.52 -12.18
C ASN A 87 9.19 22.53 -11.30
N ASP A 88 8.46 23.25 -10.44
CA ASP A 88 9.07 24.20 -9.50
C ASP A 88 9.96 23.48 -8.49
N LEU A 89 9.48 22.37 -7.92
CA LEU A 89 10.27 21.56 -7.01
C LEU A 89 11.56 21.03 -7.66
N ARG A 90 11.46 20.55 -8.90
CA ARG A 90 12.61 20.09 -9.69
C ARG A 90 13.64 21.20 -9.86
N GLN A 91 13.20 22.42 -10.21
CA GLN A 91 14.09 23.57 -10.39
C GLN A 91 14.73 24.02 -9.08
N GLN A 92 13.94 24.13 -8.00
CA GLN A 92 14.41 24.52 -6.67
C GLN A 92 15.46 23.55 -6.11
N LEU A 93 15.30 22.24 -6.38
CA LEU A 93 16.26 21.22 -5.97
C LEU A 93 17.46 21.08 -6.91
N GLY A 94 17.50 21.84 -8.03
CA GLY A 94 18.59 21.78 -8.99
C GLY A 94 18.68 20.47 -9.77
N LEU A 95 17.56 19.74 -9.93
CA LEU A 95 17.51 18.46 -10.62
C LEU A 95 17.31 18.63 -12.14
N GLU A 96 17.99 17.81 -12.94
CA GLU A 96 17.69 17.69 -14.36
C GLU A 96 16.37 16.96 -14.57
N ARG A 97 16.13 15.89 -13.76
CA ARG A 97 14.92 15.08 -13.81
C ARG A 97 14.38 14.79 -12.41
N LEU A 98 13.11 15.09 -12.19
CA LEU A 98 12.34 14.66 -11.04
C LEU A 98 11.14 13.84 -11.52
N LEU A 99 11.07 12.58 -11.11
CA LEU A 99 9.92 11.72 -11.34
C LEU A 99 9.10 11.62 -10.06
N LEU A 100 7.82 11.98 -10.11
CA LEU A 100 6.86 11.68 -9.07
C LEU A 100 5.93 10.56 -9.53
N ILE A 101 5.73 9.57 -8.67
CA ILE A 101 4.76 8.48 -8.87
C ILE A 101 3.98 8.25 -7.57
N ASN A 102 2.84 7.60 -7.68
CA ASN A 102 2.14 7.15 -6.47
C ASN A 102 2.99 6.14 -5.68
N ASP A 103 2.90 6.15 -4.34
CA ASP A 103 3.69 5.28 -3.43
C ASP A 103 3.39 3.79 -3.64
N PHE A 104 2.12 3.40 -3.89
CA PHE A 104 1.76 2.02 -4.23
C PHE A 104 2.23 1.60 -5.62
N THR A 105 2.30 2.53 -6.57
CA THR A 105 2.94 2.29 -7.87
C THR A 105 4.45 2.03 -7.69
N ALA A 106 5.12 2.80 -6.85
CA ALA A 106 6.51 2.55 -6.49
C ALA A 106 6.67 1.19 -5.78
N LEU A 107 5.82 0.88 -4.80
CA LEU A 107 5.85 -0.40 -4.11
C LEU A 107 5.60 -1.58 -5.07
N ALA A 108 4.68 -1.44 -6.03
CA ALA A 108 4.44 -2.47 -7.03
C ALA A 108 5.70 -2.77 -7.85
N LEU A 109 6.43 -1.76 -8.32
CA LEU A 109 7.67 -1.93 -9.07
C LEU A 109 8.77 -2.64 -8.28
N ALA A 110 8.76 -2.55 -6.95
CA ALA A 110 9.70 -3.26 -6.10
C ALA A 110 9.40 -4.76 -5.98
N LEU A 111 8.18 -5.22 -6.25
CA LEU A 111 7.73 -6.60 -5.94
C LEU A 111 8.59 -7.68 -6.61
N THR A 112 9.04 -7.44 -7.82
CA THR A 112 9.87 -8.40 -8.58
C THR A 112 11.29 -8.53 -8.04
N HIS A 113 11.73 -7.60 -7.19
CA HIS A 113 13.05 -7.56 -6.58
C HIS A 113 13.04 -7.94 -5.09
N LEU A 114 11.85 -8.23 -4.53
CA LEU A 114 11.74 -8.59 -3.12
C LEU A 114 12.36 -9.97 -2.85
N PRO A 115 13.34 -10.08 -1.95
CA PRO A 115 13.87 -11.37 -1.55
C PRO A 115 12.81 -12.22 -0.83
N ALA A 116 12.96 -13.53 -0.88
CA ALA A 116 12.02 -14.46 -0.23
C ALA A 116 11.89 -14.20 1.28
N SER A 117 12.96 -13.75 1.94
CA SER A 117 13.01 -13.47 3.38
C SER A 117 12.07 -12.37 3.86
N VAL A 118 11.61 -11.49 2.96
CA VAL A 118 10.65 -10.42 3.28
C VAL A 118 9.26 -10.68 2.71
N LYS A 119 8.97 -11.93 2.33
CA LYS A 119 7.66 -12.37 1.83
C LYS A 119 7.16 -13.53 2.69
N ARG A 120 6.08 -13.32 3.41
CA ARG A 120 5.44 -14.36 4.21
C ARG A 120 4.18 -14.84 3.48
N ALA A 121 4.13 -16.13 3.15
CA ALA A 121 2.95 -16.74 2.53
C ALA A 121 1.78 -16.79 3.51
N VAL A 122 0.56 -16.60 2.99
CA VAL A 122 -0.69 -16.70 3.76
C VAL A 122 -1.66 -17.60 3.03
N GLY A 123 -1.91 -18.78 3.62
CA GLY A 123 -2.74 -19.82 2.98
C GLY A 123 -2.15 -20.31 1.66
N GLY A 124 -2.92 -21.13 0.94
CA GLY A 124 -2.53 -21.58 -0.40
C GLY A 124 -1.23 -22.37 -0.43
N ALA A 125 -1.07 -23.39 0.45
CA ALA A 125 0.17 -24.17 0.57
C ALA A 125 0.69 -24.73 -0.78
N ASP A 126 -0.24 -25.07 -1.69
CA ASP A 126 0.07 -25.61 -3.00
C ASP A 126 0.07 -24.56 -4.12
N ALA A 127 -0.09 -23.28 -3.76
CA ALA A 127 -0.18 -22.21 -4.75
C ALA A 127 1.21 -21.81 -5.27
N VAL A 128 1.38 -21.78 -6.58
CA VAL A 128 2.65 -21.45 -7.26
C VAL A 128 2.44 -20.26 -8.17
N ALA A 129 3.31 -19.26 -8.04
CA ALA A 129 3.29 -18.10 -8.90
C ALA A 129 3.60 -18.48 -10.36
N ALA A 130 2.76 -18.04 -11.29
CA ALA A 130 3.07 -18.12 -12.70
C ALA A 130 4.09 -17.00 -13.07
N PRO A 131 5.24 -17.31 -13.64
CA PRO A 131 6.34 -16.35 -13.82
C PRO A 131 6.00 -15.18 -14.75
N ASP A 132 5.21 -15.45 -15.80
CA ASP A 132 4.85 -14.48 -16.83
C ASP A 132 3.39 -14.01 -16.72
N ALA A 133 2.90 -13.86 -15.52
CA ALA A 133 1.53 -13.43 -15.26
C ALA A 133 1.49 -12.16 -14.41
N ALA A 134 0.43 -11.39 -14.57
CA ALA A 134 0.22 -10.19 -13.77
C ALA A 134 0.34 -10.47 -12.26
N ILE A 135 0.79 -9.47 -11.53
CA ILE A 135 0.91 -9.44 -10.08
C ILE A 135 -0.03 -8.37 -9.56
N GLY A 136 -0.75 -8.66 -8.48
CA GLY A 136 -1.57 -7.65 -7.78
C GLY A 136 -0.94 -7.23 -6.46
N LEU A 137 -1.17 -5.98 -6.10
CA LEU A 137 -0.76 -5.39 -4.82
C LEU A 137 -1.96 -4.70 -4.18
N ILE A 138 -2.23 -5.03 -2.94
CA ILE A 138 -3.23 -4.36 -2.11
C ILE A 138 -2.65 -4.16 -0.72
N GLY A 139 -2.91 -3.02 -0.07
CA GLY A 139 -2.30 -2.80 1.24
C GLY A 139 -3.03 -1.80 2.10
N PRO A 140 -3.59 -2.27 3.23
CA PRO A 140 -4.18 -1.41 4.23
C PRO A 140 -3.10 -0.70 5.07
N GLY A 141 -3.23 0.61 5.15
CA GLY A 141 -2.44 1.51 5.96
C GLY A 141 -3.32 2.61 6.54
N THR A 142 -2.92 3.87 6.45
CA THR A 142 -3.79 5.03 6.73
C THR A 142 -5.01 5.00 5.79
N GLY A 143 -4.78 4.68 4.51
CA GLY A 143 -5.79 4.39 3.51
C GLY A 143 -5.69 2.95 2.99
N LEU A 144 -6.22 2.70 1.78
CA LEU A 144 -6.13 1.43 1.07
C LEU A 144 -5.48 1.63 -0.30
N GLY A 145 -4.20 1.31 -0.41
CA GLY A 145 -3.50 1.32 -1.69
C GLY A 145 -3.80 0.06 -2.51
N VAL A 146 -3.97 0.24 -3.82
CA VAL A 146 -4.14 -0.86 -4.77
C VAL A 146 -3.36 -0.56 -6.04
N SER A 147 -2.58 -1.52 -6.49
CA SER A 147 -1.76 -1.43 -7.70
C SER A 147 -1.54 -2.82 -8.30
N GLY A 148 -0.73 -2.93 -9.31
CA GLY A 148 -0.32 -4.20 -9.90
C GLY A 148 0.80 -4.04 -10.89
N LEU A 149 1.28 -5.16 -11.42
CA LEU A 149 2.30 -5.22 -12.46
C LEU A 149 1.83 -6.09 -13.60
N LEU A 150 2.04 -5.63 -14.83
CA LEU A 150 1.88 -6.41 -16.05
C LEU A 150 3.25 -6.76 -16.64
N PRO A 151 3.51 -8.03 -16.96
CA PRO A 151 4.74 -8.41 -17.62
C PRO A 151 4.73 -7.96 -19.10
N LEU A 152 5.85 -7.43 -19.58
CA LEU A 152 5.99 -7.05 -20.98
C LEU A 152 6.37 -8.22 -21.91
N GLY A 153 6.49 -9.43 -21.37
CA GLY A 153 6.81 -10.63 -22.16
C GLY A 153 8.23 -10.72 -22.68
N TYR A 154 9.09 -9.71 -22.47
CA TYR A 154 10.51 -9.71 -22.86
C TYR A 154 11.35 -8.89 -21.87
N GLN A 155 12.62 -9.27 -21.71
CA GLN A 155 13.63 -8.55 -20.90
C GLN A 155 13.27 -8.39 -19.42
N ASN A 156 12.44 -9.26 -18.83
CA ASN A 156 11.99 -9.14 -17.44
C ASN A 156 11.45 -7.72 -17.06
N LYS A 157 10.88 -7.02 -18.05
CA LYS A 157 10.29 -5.70 -17.83
C LYS A 157 8.85 -5.80 -17.39
N TRP A 158 8.47 -4.89 -16.50
CA TRP A 158 7.14 -4.82 -15.91
C TRP A 158 6.58 -3.42 -16.02
N ILE A 159 5.30 -3.31 -16.34
CA ILE A 159 4.58 -2.04 -16.34
C ILE A 159 3.70 -1.98 -15.09
N PRO A 160 3.81 -0.96 -14.26
CA PRO A 160 2.92 -0.80 -13.12
C PRO A 160 1.55 -0.31 -13.57
N ILE A 161 0.52 -0.75 -12.85
CA ILE A 161 -0.85 -0.28 -12.98
C ILE A 161 -1.07 0.77 -11.89
N SER A 162 -1.16 2.03 -12.30
CA SER A 162 -1.50 3.14 -11.39
C SER A 162 -3.02 3.26 -11.33
N GLY A 163 -3.61 3.07 -10.14
CA GLY A 163 -5.05 3.15 -9.96
C GLY A 163 -5.42 3.47 -8.52
N GLU A 164 -6.68 3.86 -8.33
CA GLU A 164 -7.27 4.20 -7.03
C GLU A 164 -8.27 3.11 -6.60
N GLY A 165 -7.84 1.85 -6.68
CA GLY A 165 -8.68 0.69 -6.38
C GLY A 165 -9.20 0.61 -4.94
N GLY A 166 -8.61 1.34 -4.00
CA GLY A 166 -9.11 1.49 -2.64
C GLY A 166 -10.46 2.22 -2.56
N HIS A 167 -10.77 3.04 -3.57
CA HIS A 167 -12.00 3.84 -3.62
C HIS A 167 -13.15 3.18 -4.36
N VAL A 168 -13.00 1.96 -4.87
CA VAL A 168 -14.12 1.22 -5.47
C VAL A 168 -15.16 0.85 -4.42
N THR A 169 -16.43 0.75 -4.84
CA THR A 169 -17.54 0.36 -3.97
C THR A 169 -17.28 -1.03 -3.39
N LEU A 170 -17.37 -1.17 -2.07
CA LEU A 170 -17.23 -2.44 -1.40
C LEU A 170 -18.55 -3.21 -1.40
N SER A 171 -18.49 -4.49 -1.71
CA SER A 171 -19.66 -5.38 -1.76
C SER A 171 -19.70 -6.31 -0.56
N ALA A 172 -20.89 -6.46 0.03
CA ALA A 172 -21.16 -7.48 1.04
C ALA A 172 -21.35 -8.87 0.40
N THR A 173 -20.98 -9.91 1.12
CA THR A 173 -21.20 -11.31 0.74
C THR A 173 -21.86 -12.11 1.87
N THR A 174 -21.96 -11.53 3.07
CA THR A 174 -22.67 -12.08 4.24
C THR A 174 -23.65 -11.05 4.79
N GLN A 175 -24.62 -11.52 5.62
CA GLN A 175 -25.58 -10.62 6.26
C GLN A 175 -24.87 -9.62 7.19
N ALA A 176 -23.90 -10.07 7.98
CA ALA A 176 -23.13 -9.19 8.89
C ALA A 176 -22.39 -8.08 8.11
N GLU A 177 -21.76 -8.40 6.96
CA GLU A 177 -21.13 -7.42 6.09
C GLU A 177 -22.14 -6.43 5.52
N PHE A 178 -23.32 -6.91 5.10
CA PHE A 178 -24.38 -6.04 4.58
C PHE A 178 -24.85 -5.06 5.65
N ASP A 179 -25.10 -5.52 6.86
CA ASP A 179 -25.58 -4.68 7.97
C ASP A 179 -24.55 -3.61 8.34
N VAL A 180 -23.27 -3.96 8.40
CA VAL A 180 -22.17 -3.01 8.65
C VAL A 180 -22.05 -1.99 7.53
N ILE A 181 -22.08 -2.41 6.25
CA ILE A 181 -22.03 -1.47 5.12
C ILE A 181 -23.23 -0.52 5.17
N LYS A 182 -24.44 -1.04 5.44
CA LYS A 182 -25.64 -0.22 5.56
C LYS A 182 -25.53 0.80 6.69
N GLN A 183 -24.90 0.43 7.81
CA GLN A 183 -24.66 1.34 8.92
C GLN A 183 -23.67 2.45 8.54
N LEU A 184 -22.57 2.10 7.87
CA LEU A 184 -21.57 3.04 7.39
C LEU A 184 -22.10 3.96 6.28
N GLN A 185 -23.01 3.48 5.43
CA GLN A 185 -23.67 4.31 4.41
C GLN A 185 -24.42 5.51 5.00
N LYS A 186 -25.01 5.38 6.20
CA LYS A 186 -25.67 6.50 6.89
C LYS A 186 -24.72 7.65 7.19
N ARG A 187 -23.42 7.33 7.40
CA ARG A 187 -22.36 8.30 7.73
C ARG A 187 -21.67 8.85 6.50
N TYR A 188 -21.35 7.99 5.54
CA TYR A 188 -20.48 8.31 4.40
C TYR A 188 -21.17 8.43 3.05
N GLY A 189 -22.43 7.99 2.92
CA GLY A 189 -23.11 7.85 1.65
C GLY A 189 -22.54 6.70 0.83
N HIS A 190 -21.32 6.87 0.30
CA HIS A 190 -20.55 5.83 -0.41
C HIS A 190 -19.60 5.10 0.53
N VAL A 191 -19.62 3.78 0.54
CA VAL A 191 -18.71 2.93 1.30
C VAL A 191 -17.74 2.26 0.33
N SER A 192 -16.55 2.82 0.23
CA SER A 192 -15.45 2.25 -0.54
C SER A 192 -14.70 1.16 0.22
N GLY A 193 -13.82 0.44 -0.48
CA GLY A 193 -12.89 -0.50 0.17
C GLY A 193 -12.11 0.16 1.31
N GLU A 194 -11.57 1.35 1.07
CA GLU A 194 -10.80 2.12 2.06
C GLU A 194 -11.60 2.48 3.32
N ARG A 195 -12.92 2.76 3.20
CA ARG A 195 -13.78 3.08 4.35
C ARG A 195 -13.88 1.94 5.36
N ILE A 196 -13.47 0.73 4.98
CA ILE A 196 -13.49 -0.45 5.84
C ILE A 196 -12.07 -1.03 5.99
N ILE A 197 -11.32 -1.15 4.89
CA ILE A 197 -10.02 -1.83 4.85
C ILE A 197 -8.89 -0.80 5.02
N SER A 198 -8.91 -0.07 6.10
CA SER A 198 -7.86 0.89 6.49
C SER A 198 -7.77 1.02 8.01
N GLY A 199 -6.81 1.77 8.52
CA GLY A 199 -6.70 2.01 9.97
C GLY A 199 -7.95 2.67 10.53
N THR A 200 -8.42 3.74 9.91
CA THR A 200 -9.68 4.40 10.30
C THR A 200 -10.88 3.50 10.08
N GLY A 201 -10.88 2.72 8.99
CA GLY A 201 -11.93 1.76 8.68
C GLY A 201 -12.10 0.67 9.73
N LEU A 202 -11.01 0.20 10.34
CA LEU A 202 -11.08 -0.78 11.44
C LEU A 202 -11.78 -0.19 12.67
N VAL A 203 -11.55 1.08 12.98
CA VAL A 203 -12.26 1.79 14.06
C VAL A 203 -13.73 1.97 13.72
N ASP A 204 -14.03 2.35 12.48
CA ASP A 204 -15.41 2.50 12.00
C ASP A 204 -16.18 1.18 12.01
N LEU A 205 -15.54 0.06 11.67
CA LEU A 205 -16.11 -1.29 11.82
C LEU A 205 -16.50 -1.56 13.27
N TYR A 206 -15.57 -1.31 14.20
CA TYR A 206 -15.81 -1.52 15.62
C TYR A 206 -17.01 -0.69 16.12
N HIS A 207 -17.10 0.57 15.70
CA HIS A 207 -18.22 1.46 16.05
C HIS A 207 -19.54 0.98 15.44
N ALA A 208 -19.53 0.63 14.14
CA ALA A 208 -20.73 0.17 13.43
C ALA A 208 -21.31 -1.11 14.07
N LEU A 209 -20.46 -2.04 14.46
CA LEU A 209 -20.86 -3.24 15.21
C LEU A 209 -21.47 -2.86 16.57
N GLY A 210 -20.89 -1.89 17.27
CA GLY A 210 -21.47 -1.40 18.53
C GLY A 210 -22.87 -0.84 18.35
N GLU A 211 -23.09 -0.03 17.33
CA GLU A 211 -24.39 0.56 17.02
C GLU A 211 -25.42 -0.52 16.60
N LEU A 212 -25.00 -1.55 15.87
CA LEU A 212 -25.86 -2.68 15.49
C LEU A 212 -26.28 -3.53 16.69
N HIS A 213 -25.41 -3.68 17.68
CA HIS A 213 -25.69 -4.43 18.90
C HIS A 213 -26.33 -3.57 20.02
N GLY A 214 -26.82 -2.38 19.70
CA GLY A 214 -27.55 -1.50 20.62
C GLY A 214 -26.67 -0.80 21.67
N GLY A 215 -25.35 -0.77 21.49
CA GLY A 215 -24.39 -0.11 22.37
C GLY A 215 -23.80 1.17 21.75
N THR A 216 -23.13 1.96 22.62
CA THR A 216 -22.26 3.06 22.20
C THR A 216 -20.81 2.59 22.35
N ALA A 217 -20.00 2.66 21.31
CA ALA A 217 -18.64 2.12 21.31
C ALA A 217 -17.61 3.19 20.90
N ARG A 218 -17.82 4.43 21.38
CA ARG A 218 -16.99 5.57 20.97
C ARG A 218 -15.72 5.75 21.81
N GLU A 219 -15.48 4.91 22.80
CA GLU A 219 -14.28 4.93 23.65
C GLU A 219 -13.00 4.53 22.90
N ILE A 220 -13.13 3.74 21.84
CA ILE A 220 -12.01 3.34 20.96
C ILE A 220 -11.92 4.32 19.79
N THR A 221 -10.76 4.94 19.63
CA THR A 221 -10.51 5.97 18.60
C THR A 221 -9.33 5.63 17.67
N THR A 222 -8.55 4.60 18.02
CA THR A 222 -7.37 4.20 17.22
C THR A 222 -7.40 2.72 16.86
N PRO A 223 -6.81 2.34 15.71
CA PRO A 223 -6.69 0.93 15.33
C PRO A 223 -5.92 0.10 16.38
N ALA A 224 -4.93 0.71 17.05
CA ALA A 224 -4.16 0.06 18.10
C ALA A 224 -5.06 -0.36 19.28
N GLN A 225 -5.97 0.51 19.70
CA GLN A 225 -6.93 0.20 20.77
C GLN A 225 -7.89 -0.94 20.39
N VAL A 226 -8.33 -1.02 19.13
CA VAL A 226 -9.12 -2.17 18.65
C VAL A 226 -8.30 -3.46 18.79
N TRP A 227 -7.04 -3.41 18.39
CA TRP A 227 -6.13 -4.55 18.48
C TRP A 227 -5.86 -4.98 19.92
N GLU A 228 -5.54 -4.03 20.80
CA GLU A 228 -5.33 -4.27 22.24
C GLU A 228 -6.57 -4.91 22.89
N ARG A 229 -7.76 -4.39 22.57
CA ARG A 229 -9.03 -4.93 23.06
C ARG A 229 -9.26 -6.36 22.57
N ALA A 230 -8.96 -6.64 21.30
CA ALA A 230 -9.12 -7.98 20.74
C ALA A 230 -8.18 -9.02 21.40
N ILE A 231 -6.98 -8.61 21.81
CA ILE A 231 -6.05 -9.47 22.55
C ILE A 231 -6.54 -9.69 23.98
N ALA A 232 -6.98 -8.62 24.65
CA ALA A 232 -7.40 -8.69 26.05
C ALA A 232 -8.72 -9.45 26.26
N GLU A 233 -9.62 -9.38 25.29
CA GLU A 233 -10.98 -9.94 25.40
C GLU A 233 -11.28 -10.87 24.20
N PRO A 234 -10.98 -12.17 24.28
CA PRO A 234 -11.34 -13.13 23.24
C PRO A 234 -12.86 -13.14 22.97
N ASN A 235 -13.23 -13.32 21.71
CA ASN A 235 -14.62 -13.28 21.22
C ASN A 235 -15.37 -11.95 21.45
N SER A 236 -14.62 -10.86 21.63
CA SER A 236 -15.19 -9.52 21.76
C SER A 236 -15.59 -8.94 20.41
N ARG A 237 -16.33 -7.83 20.43
CA ARG A 237 -16.61 -7.01 19.26
C ARG A 237 -15.35 -6.60 18.48
N ALA A 238 -14.22 -6.42 19.17
CA ALA A 238 -12.95 -6.09 18.54
C ALA A 238 -12.43 -7.26 17.67
N ASN A 239 -12.60 -8.49 18.12
CA ASN A 239 -12.30 -9.68 17.30
C ASN A 239 -13.22 -9.77 16.08
N GLU A 240 -14.52 -9.53 16.25
CA GLU A 240 -15.48 -9.49 15.14
C GLU A 240 -15.10 -8.42 14.11
N ALA A 241 -14.72 -7.21 14.55
CA ALA A 241 -14.25 -6.15 13.66
C ALA A 241 -12.99 -6.55 12.87
N ILE A 242 -12.03 -7.22 13.51
CA ILE A 242 -10.81 -7.71 12.86
C ILE A 242 -11.16 -8.84 11.85
N ASP A 243 -12.06 -9.72 12.18
CA ASP A 243 -12.47 -10.81 11.27
C ASP A 243 -13.21 -10.26 10.03
N LEU A 244 -14.11 -9.30 10.21
CA LEU A 244 -14.76 -8.60 9.09
C LEU A 244 -13.74 -7.85 8.24
N PHE A 245 -12.82 -7.13 8.86
CA PHE A 245 -11.74 -6.43 8.15
C PHE A 245 -10.92 -7.39 7.27
N CYS A 246 -10.48 -8.51 7.83
CA CYS A 246 -9.72 -9.52 7.10
C CYS A 246 -10.56 -10.20 6.01
N GLY A 247 -11.84 -10.45 6.26
CA GLY A 247 -12.78 -11.00 5.29
C GLY A 247 -12.99 -10.07 4.09
N PHE A 248 -13.21 -8.78 4.35
CA PHE A 248 -13.32 -7.76 3.31
C PHE A 248 -12.01 -7.61 2.50
N LEU A 249 -10.85 -7.63 3.18
CA LEU A 249 -9.55 -7.61 2.50
C LEU A 249 -9.39 -8.85 1.60
N GLY A 250 -9.79 -10.04 2.06
CA GLY A 250 -9.78 -11.26 1.25
C GLY A 250 -10.68 -11.14 0.02
N THR A 251 -11.88 -10.59 0.20
CA THR A 251 -12.82 -10.34 -0.91
C THR A 251 -12.24 -9.37 -1.94
N ALA A 252 -11.67 -8.25 -1.50
CA ALA A 252 -11.05 -7.24 -2.36
C ALA A 252 -9.81 -7.79 -3.09
N ALA A 253 -8.94 -8.51 -2.39
CA ALA A 253 -7.76 -9.16 -2.97
C ALA A 253 -8.14 -10.22 -4.02
N GLY A 254 -9.20 -11.02 -3.76
CA GLY A 254 -9.72 -11.97 -4.73
C GLY A 254 -10.34 -11.31 -5.96
N ASN A 255 -11.02 -10.17 -5.79
CA ASN A 255 -11.51 -9.36 -6.91
C ASN A 255 -10.33 -8.83 -7.75
N LEU A 256 -9.30 -8.27 -7.11
CA LEU A 256 -8.09 -7.79 -7.78
C LEU A 256 -7.41 -8.91 -8.57
N ALA A 257 -7.29 -10.11 -7.97
CA ALA A 257 -6.71 -11.27 -8.64
C ALA A 257 -7.47 -11.66 -9.91
N LEU A 258 -8.80 -11.59 -9.89
CA LEU A 258 -9.64 -11.90 -11.05
C LEU A 258 -9.59 -10.79 -12.12
N ILE A 259 -9.64 -9.52 -11.71
CA ILE A 259 -9.62 -8.37 -12.63
C ILE A 259 -8.31 -8.32 -13.41
N LEU A 260 -7.17 -8.54 -12.75
CA LEU A 260 -5.84 -8.48 -13.36
C LEU A 260 -5.41 -9.81 -13.98
N GLY A 261 -6.10 -10.92 -13.71
CA GLY A 261 -5.58 -12.24 -14.01
C GLY A 261 -4.26 -12.52 -13.28
N ALA A 262 -4.14 -12.06 -12.03
CA ALA A 262 -2.90 -11.97 -11.26
C ALA A 262 -2.37 -13.35 -10.79
N ARG A 263 -2.12 -14.25 -11.73
CA ARG A 263 -1.55 -15.58 -11.44
C ARG A 263 -0.10 -15.53 -10.96
N GLY A 264 0.58 -14.39 -11.13
CA GLY A 264 1.88 -14.10 -10.51
C GLY A 264 1.80 -13.88 -8.99
N GLY A 265 0.59 -13.82 -8.45
CA GLY A 265 0.32 -13.71 -7.02
C GLY A 265 -0.25 -12.36 -6.59
N ILE A 266 -0.79 -12.35 -5.38
CA ILE A 266 -1.25 -11.13 -4.70
C ILE A 266 -0.32 -10.83 -3.53
N TYR A 267 0.20 -9.62 -3.51
CA TYR A 267 1.03 -9.10 -2.43
C TYR A 267 0.20 -8.17 -1.55
N ILE A 268 0.35 -8.34 -0.24
CA ILE A 268 -0.33 -7.52 0.76
C ILE A 268 0.72 -6.61 1.39
N GLY A 269 0.63 -5.32 1.07
CA GLY A 269 1.48 -4.26 1.60
C GLY A 269 0.85 -3.54 2.78
N GLY A 270 1.38 -2.37 3.09
CA GLY A 270 0.89 -1.52 4.18
C GLY A 270 1.34 -1.98 5.56
N GLY A 271 1.11 -1.14 6.56
CA GLY A 271 1.64 -1.34 7.91
C GLY A 271 0.73 -2.10 8.88
N ILE A 272 -0.51 -2.43 8.50
CA ILE A 272 -1.48 -3.06 9.41
C ILE A 272 -1.26 -4.57 9.48
N ILE A 273 -1.26 -5.24 8.33
CA ILE A 273 -1.24 -6.70 8.26
C ILE A 273 0.03 -7.34 8.84
N PRO A 274 1.25 -6.81 8.60
CA PRO A 274 2.45 -7.38 9.22
C PRO A 274 2.39 -7.43 10.76
N ARG A 275 1.69 -6.48 11.39
CA ARG A 275 1.52 -6.44 12.86
C ARG A 275 0.54 -7.48 13.40
N MET A 276 -0.36 -7.99 12.57
CA MET A 276 -1.31 -9.03 12.95
C MET A 276 -0.68 -10.43 13.02
N ALA A 277 0.48 -10.62 12.38
CA ALA A 277 1.25 -11.88 12.40
C ALA A 277 0.35 -13.13 12.21
N GLU A 278 0.43 -14.10 13.13
CA GLU A 278 -0.32 -15.36 13.07
C GLU A 278 -1.85 -15.16 13.13
N ARG A 279 -2.33 -14.08 13.76
CA ARG A 279 -3.79 -13.79 13.80
C ARG A 279 -4.34 -13.56 12.39
N PHE A 280 -3.55 -12.97 11.48
CA PHE A 280 -3.95 -12.82 10.08
C PHE A 280 -4.03 -14.16 9.35
N ASP A 281 -3.10 -15.07 9.62
CA ASP A 281 -3.08 -16.41 8.99
C ASP A 281 -4.31 -17.26 9.39
N GLN A 282 -4.82 -17.03 10.61
CA GLN A 282 -6.02 -17.69 11.14
C GLN A 282 -7.33 -16.96 10.80
N SER A 283 -7.24 -15.81 10.15
CA SER A 283 -8.40 -14.96 9.80
C SER A 283 -9.16 -15.51 8.59
N PRO A 284 -10.39 -15.01 8.34
CA PRO A 284 -11.17 -15.35 7.15
C PRO A 284 -10.56 -14.91 5.82
N PHE A 285 -9.41 -14.22 5.82
CA PHE A 285 -8.81 -13.65 4.61
C PHE A 285 -8.70 -14.63 3.45
N ARG A 286 -8.04 -15.78 3.67
CA ARG A 286 -7.78 -16.73 2.57
C ARG A 286 -9.06 -17.43 2.10
N GLU A 287 -9.94 -17.79 2.99
CA GLU A 287 -11.24 -18.34 2.66
C GLU A 287 -12.03 -17.39 1.75
N ARG A 288 -12.07 -16.11 2.13
CA ARG A 288 -12.78 -15.05 1.41
C ARG A 288 -12.12 -14.70 0.08
N PHE A 289 -10.81 -14.75 0.01
CA PHE A 289 -10.04 -14.62 -1.22
C PHE A 289 -10.50 -15.66 -2.25
N GLU A 290 -10.65 -16.91 -1.83
CA GLU A 290 -11.04 -18.04 -2.68
C GLU A 290 -12.55 -18.13 -2.96
N ALA A 291 -13.39 -17.51 -2.14
CA ALA A 291 -14.86 -17.64 -2.20
C ALA A 291 -15.46 -16.89 -3.42
N LYS A 292 -15.11 -17.33 -4.62
CA LYS A 292 -15.55 -16.76 -5.91
C LYS A 292 -16.34 -17.76 -6.77
N GLY A 293 -17.17 -18.59 -6.12
CA GLY A 293 -18.04 -19.56 -6.79
C GLY A 293 -17.24 -20.48 -7.71
N ARG A 294 -17.61 -20.56 -8.99
CA ARG A 294 -16.93 -21.45 -9.98
C ARG A 294 -15.44 -21.14 -10.18
N PHE A 295 -14.93 -19.96 -9.76
CA PHE A 295 -13.52 -19.61 -9.84
C PHE A 295 -12.73 -19.94 -8.59
N LYS A 296 -13.33 -20.64 -7.60
CA LYS A 296 -12.63 -21.06 -6.36
C LYS A 296 -11.32 -21.78 -6.66
N ASP A 297 -11.35 -22.79 -7.54
CA ASP A 297 -10.15 -23.58 -7.86
C ASP A 297 -9.11 -22.82 -8.67
N TYR A 298 -9.51 -21.78 -9.39
CA TYR A 298 -8.59 -20.83 -10.02
C TYR A 298 -7.85 -20.01 -8.94
N LEU A 299 -8.58 -19.46 -7.97
CA LEU A 299 -7.99 -18.62 -6.91
C LEU A 299 -7.14 -19.43 -5.93
N LYS A 300 -7.48 -20.69 -5.64
CA LYS A 300 -6.65 -21.57 -4.82
C LYS A 300 -5.21 -21.68 -5.31
N LYS A 301 -5.00 -21.62 -6.62
CA LYS A 301 -3.67 -21.73 -7.25
C LYS A 301 -2.87 -20.43 -7.24
N ILE A 302 -3.49 -19.33 -6.85
CA ILE A 302 -2.84 -18.01 -6.79
C ILE A 302 -2.25 -17.82 -5.39
N PRO A 303 -0.92 -17.66 -5.26
CA PRO A 303 -0.29 -17.41 -3.98
C PRO A 303 -0.62 -16.01 -3.45
N THR A 304 -0.65 -15.88 -2.14
CA THR A 304 -0.79 -14.60 -1.45
C THR A 304 0.36 -14.43 -0.47
N TRP A 305 0.97 -13.24 -0.47
CA TRP A 305 2.10 -12.93 0.41
C TRP A 305 1.90 -11.62 1.15
N VAL A 306 2.26 -11.60 2.42
CA VAL A 306 2.43 -10.37 3.19
C VAL A 306 3.87 -9.89 3.02
N ILE A 307 4.04 -8.62 2.70
CA ILE A 307 5.34 -7.95 2.66
C ILE A 307 5.76 -7.63 4.10
N THR A 308 6.86 -8.21 4.56
CA THR A 308 7.37 -8.07 5.94
C THR A 308 8.69 -7.29 6.01
N SER A 309 9.00 -6.51 4.97
CA SER A 309 10.23 -5.72 4.93
C SER A 309 10.25 -4.67 6.05
N PRO A 310 11.32 -4.59 6.85
CA PRO A 310 11.46 -3.57 7.89
C PRO A 310 11.67 -2.16 7.31
N VAL A 311 12.13 -2.07 6.07
CA VAL A 311 12.30 -0.81 5.33
C VAL A 311 11.35 -0.84 4.15
N SER A 312 10.71 0.30 3.84
CA SER A 312 9.81 0.40 2.70
C SER A 312 10.52 0.04 1.39
N PRO A 313 10.05 -0.99 0.65
CA PRO A 313 10.62 -1.30 -0.65
C PRO A 313 10.32 -0.24 -1.71
N ALA A 314 9.48 0.75 -1.43
CA ALA A 314 9.09 1.80 -2.37
C ALA A 314 10.30 2.60 -2.90
N LEU A 315 11.38 2.74 -2.12
CA LEU A 315 12.63 3.34 -2.61
C LEU A 315 13.22 2.55 -3.78
N GLN A 316 13.25 1.22 -3.68
CA GLN A 316 13.70 0.36 -4.77
C GLN A 316 12.80 0.51 -5.99
N GLY A 317 11.48 0.57 -5.79
CA GLY A 317 10.52 0.79 -6.85
C GLY A 317 10.64 2.16 -7.51
N ALA A 318 10.94 3.22 -6.76
CA ALA A 318 11.24 4.54 -7.30
C ALA A 318 12.47 4.52 -8.22
N SER A 319 13.53 3.77 -7.85
CA SER A 319 14.68 3.56 -8.73
C SER A 319 14.31 2.80 -10.01
N GLN A 320 13.50 1.75 -9.90
CA GLN A 320 13.00 0.99 -11.06
C GLN A 320 12.17 1.87 -12.00
N ALA A 321 11.34 2.77 -11.45
CA ALA A 321 10.57 3.72 -12.24
C ALA A 321 11.47 4.59 -13.14
N LEU A 322 12.58 5.11 -12.61
CA LEU A 322 13.57 5.84 -13.42
C LEU A 322 14.16 4.98 -14.54
N SER A 323 14.42 3.69 -14.28
CA SER A 323 15.00 2.77 -15.25
C SER A 323 14.04 2.41 -16.39
N LEU A 324 12.73 2.40 -16.13
CA LEU A 324 11.72 2.08 -17.14
C LEU A 324 11.65 3.10 -18.27
N GLY A 325 11.86 4.39 -17.97
CA GLY A 325 11.83 5.48 -18.96
C GLY A 325 10.46 5.69 -19.63
N ILE A 326 9.37 5.24 -19.02
CA ILE A 326 8.01 5.31 -19.57
C ILE A 326 7.19 6.48 -19.03
N TRP A 327 7.77 7.34 -18.20
CA TRP A 327 7.15 8.49 -17.54
C TRP A 327 7.54 9.81 -18.18
#